data_991ada476f16de83985152e3fee4da3b
#
_entry.id   991ada476f16de83985152e3fee4da3b
#
_cell.length_a   1.000
_cell.length_b   1.000
_cell.length_c   1.000
_cell.angle_alpha   90.00
_cell.angle_beta   90.00
_cell.angle_gamma   90.00
#
_symmetry.space_group_name_H-M   'P 1'
#
loop_
_entity.id
_entity.type
_entity.pdbx_description
1 polymer ?
#
loop_
_entity_poly.entity_id
_entity_poly.type
_entity_poly.pdbx_seq_one_letter_code
_entity_poly.pdbx_strand_id
1 'polypeptide(L)'
;MNHSSLVRTPKPSLTYRLVSSLLVFPVFRLLFRGSTAGNNRVPRQGPLVVVANHGSHLDPPLLGHALGRPVAFMAKAELFSIPLLGRVIRACGAYPVRRGASDREAIRTATARLEEGWATGVFLDGTRQNDGRINNPLPLSLIHI
;
A
#
# COMPACT_ATOMS: atom_id res chain seq x y z
N MET A 1 -15.63 19.71 -21.66
CA MET A 1 -16.10 18.45 -21.03
C MET A 1 -15.46 18.34 -19.66
N ASN A 2 -16.24 18.57 -18.62
CA ASN A 2 -15.74 18.72 -17.25
C ASN A 2 -15.76 17.33 -16.56
N HIS A 3 -14.65 16.58 -16.60
CA HIS A 3 -14.50 15.26 -15.98
C HIS A 3 -14.02 15.36 -14.53
N SER A 4 -14.55 16.30 -13.77
CA SER A 4 -14.26 16.39 -12.33
C SER A 4 -15.39 15.80 -11.47
N SER A 5 -15.89 14.63 -11.80
CA SER A 5 -16.51 13.79 -10.78
C SER A 5 -15.38 13.27 -9.89
N LEU A 6 -15.12 13.97 -8.80
CA LEU A 6 -14.11 13.57 -7.81
C LEU A 6 -14.39 12.13 -7.37
N VAL A 7 -13.60 11.19 -7.89
CA VAL A 7 -13.64 9.80 -7.44
C VAL A 7 -13.32 9.80 -5.95
N ARG A 8 -14.32 9.45 -5.13
CA ARG A 8 -14.16 9.47 -3.67
C ARG A 8 -13.31 8.28 -3.24
N THR A 9 -12.30 8.53 -2.43
CA THR A 9 -11.53 7.48 -1.78
C THR A 9 -12.46 6.58 -0.96
N PRO A 10 -12.35 5.26 -1.08
CA PRO A 10 -13.11 4.32 -0.28
C PRO A 10 -12.89 4.56 1.21
N LYS A 11 -13.94 4.43 2.00
CA LYS A 11 -13.83 4.51 3.45
C LYS A 11 -13.02 3.31 3.96
N PRO A 12 -12.05 3.54 4.86
CA PRO A 12 -11.28 2.44 5.44
C PRO A 12 -12.20 1.49 6.21
N SER A 13 -11.97 0.18 6.05
CA SER A 13 -12.70 -0.84 6.82
C SER A 13 -12.49 -0.66 8.32
N LEU A 14 -13.41 -1.19 9.13
CA LEU A 14 -13.24 -1.20 10.59
C LEU A 14 -11.94 -1.91 10.98
N THR A 15 -11.63 -3.03 10.34
CA THR A 15 -10.37 -3.77 10.54
C THR A 15 -9.15 -2.89 10.26
N TYR A 16 -9.13 -2.16 9.15
CA TYR A 16 -8.05 -1.21 8.85
C TYR A 16 -7.89 -0.17 9.96
N ARG A 17 -8.98 0.42 10.41
CA ARG A 17 -8.96 1.45 11.46
C ARG A 17 -8.44 0.89 12.78
N LEU A 18 -8.89 -0.28 13.20
CA LEU A 18 -8.43 -0.95 14.42
C LEU A 18 -6.95 -1.32 14.32
N VAL A 19 -6.52 -1.95 13.23
CA VAL A 19 -5.11 -2.30 13.02
C VAL A 19 -4.23 -1.06 13.00
N SER A 20 -4.63 -0.01 12.28
CA SER A 20 -3.86 1.24 12.23
C SER A 20 -3.76 1.93 13.59
N SER A 21 -4.86 2.01 14.36
CA SER A 21 -4.89 2.78 15.60
C SER A 21 -4.35 2.00 16.81
N LEU A 22 -4.62 0.69 16.89
CA LEU A 22 -4.28 -0.11 18.07
C LEU A 22 -2.93 -0.85 17.94
N LEU A 23 -2.46 -1.07 16.72
CA LEU A 23 -1.20 -1.77 16.48
C LEU A 23 -0.17 -0.87 15.79
N VAL A 24 -0.49 -0.34 14.60
CA VAL A 24 0.50 0.38 13.79
C VAL A 24 0.95 1.68 14.46
N PHE A 25 0.01 2.50 14.91
CA PHE A 25 0.32 3.77 15.54
C PHE A 25 1.17 3.64 16.83
N PRO A 26 0.80 2.79 17.81
CA PRO A 26 1.62 2.60 19.01
C PRO A 26 3.02 2.06 18.67
N VAL A 27 3.11 1.06 17.81
CA VAL A 27 4.41 0.50 17.39
C VAL A 27 5.27 1.59 16.75
N PHE A 28 4.72 2.37 15.83
CA PHE A 28 5.45 3.44 15.15
C PHE A 28 5.92 4.54 16.10
N ARG A 29 5.05 5.00 17.00
CA ARG A 29 5.36 6.12 17.90
C ARG A 29 6.18 5.72 19.12
N LEU A 30 5.84 4.59 19.74
CA LEU A 30 6.44 4.20 21.02
C LEU A 30 7.68 3.33 20.82
N LEU A 31 7.61 2.35 19.92
CA LEU A 31 8.72 1.42 19.71
C LEU A 31 9.80 2.00 18.78
N PHE A 32 9.38 2.59 17.66
CA PHE A 32 10.32 3.17 16.69
C PHE A 32 10.56 4.68 16.84
N ARG A 33 9.84 5.36 17.74
CA ARG A 33 9.89 6.83 17.87
C ARG A 33 9.72 7.53 16.53
N GLY A 34 8.93 6.94 15.65
CA GLY A 34 8.74 7.41 14.28
C GLY A 34 8.03 8.75 14.19
N SER A 35 8.36 9.51 13.18
CA SER A 35 7.69 10.76 12.83
C SER A 35 7.42 10.80 11.32
N THR A 36 6.39 11.57 10.94
CA THR A 36 6.01 11.79 9.53
C THR A 36 6.14 13.28 9.22
N ALA A 37 6.73 13.58 8.07
CA ALA A 37 6.81 14.94 7.55
C ALA A 37 6.15 15.01 6.18
N GLY A 38 5.46 16.12 5.86
CA GLY A 38 4.88 16.35 4.54
C GLY A 38 3.56 15.64 4.25
N ASN A 39 2.95 14.94 5.21
CA ASN A 39 1.67 14.25 5.02
C ASN A 39 0.50 15.18 4.70
N ASN A 40 0.61 16.46 5.01
CA ASN A 40 -0.35 17.51 4.65
C ASN A 40 -0.38 17.80 3.13
N ARG A 41 0.66 17.39 2.39
CA ARG A 41 0.75 17.52 0.93
C ARG A 41 0.13 16.33 0.19
N VAL A 42 -0.21 15.26 0.92
CA VAL A 42 -0.81 14.05 0.33
C VAL A 42 -2.27 14.33 -0.04
N PRO A 43 -2.69 14.09 -1.29
CA PRO A 43 -4.09 14.19 -1.69
C PRO A 43 -4.96 13.29 -0.82
N ARG A 44 -5.99 13.87 -0.19
CA ARG A 44 -6.89 13.14 0.71
C ARG A 44 -7.90 12.26 -0.03
N GLN A 45 -8.13 12.54 -1.30
CA GLN A 45 -9.10 11.82 -2.15
C GLN A 45 -8.53 11.59 -3.54
N GLY A 46 -9.17 10.65 -4.25
CA GLY A 46 -8.82 10.32 -5.62
C GLY A 46 -7.65 9.34 -5.75
N PRO A 47 -7.36 8.90 -6.97
CA PRO A 47 -6.29 7.97 -7.26
C PRO A 47 -4.91 8.55 -6.88
N LEU A 48 -4.04 7.70 -6.36
CA LEU A 48 -2.68 8.08 -6.00
C LEU A 48 -1.76 6.87 -6.12
N VAL A 49 -0.67 7.00 -6.84
CA VAL A 49 0.42 6.01 -6.82
C VAL A 49 1.47 6.47 -5.81
N VAL A 50 1.78 5.60 -4.87
CA VAL A 50 2.77 5.83 -3.82
C VAL A 50 3.96 4.91 -4.07
N VAL A 51 5.13 5.49 -4.19
CA VAL A 51 6.37 4.76 -4.46
C VAL A 51 7.28 4.85 -3.25
N ALA A 52 7.84 3.73 -2.84
CA ALA A 52 8.76 3.67 -1.70
C ALA A 52 9.84 2.60 -1.89
N ASN A 53 10.91 2.72 -1.13
CA ASN A 53 11.85 1.64 -0.86
C ASN A 53 11.19 0.60 0.07
N HIS A 54 11.74 -0.63 0.12
CA HIS A 54 11.23 -1.71 0.93
C HIS A 54 12.33 -2.31 1.80
N GLY A 55 12.25 -2.12 3.10
CA GLY A 55 13.19 -2.66 4.07
C GLY A 55 12.55 -3.66 5.05
N SER A 56 11.25 -3.56 5.29
CA SER A 56 10.57 -4.34 6.33
C SER A 56 9.18 -4.81 5.92
N HIS A 57 8.71 -5.88 6.55
CA HIS A 57 7.29 -6.28 6.47
C HIS A 57 6.32 -5.23 7.07
N LEU A 58 6.84 -4.31 7.88
CA LEU A 58 6.06 -3.24 8.49
C LEU A 58 5.86 -2.03 7.56
N ASP A 59 6.60 -1.94 6.44
CA ASP A 59 6.51 -0.79 5.53
C ASP A 59 5.09 -0.55 4.99
N PRO A 60 4.33 -1.55 4.52
CA PRO A 60 2.98 -1.31 4.03
C PRO A 60 2.05 -0.68 5.08
N PRO A 61 1.93 -1.21 6.31
CA PRO A 61 1.08 -0.60 7.32
C PRO A 61 1.61 0.76 7.80
N LEU A 62 2.93 0.94 7.92
CA LEU A 62 3.53 2.21 8.31
C LEU A 62 3.29 3.29 7.25
N LEU A 63 3.43 2.95 5.98
CA LEU A 63 3.20 3.87 4.88
C LEU A 63 1.73 4.32 4.81
N GLY A 64 0.79 3.38 4.94
CA GLY A 64 -0.63 3.71 5.02
C GLY A 64 -0.97 4.62 6.21
N HIS A 65 -0.35 4.37 7.37
CA HIS A 65 -0.49 5.22 8.54
C HIS A 65 0.09 6.62 8.30
N ALA A 66 1.32 6.71 7.76
CA ALA A 66 2.00 7.97 7.49
C ALA A 66 1.24 8.86 6.50
N LEU A 67 0.63 8.27 5.48
CA LEU A 67 -0.16 8.99 4.47
C LEU A 67 -1.54 9.42 4.99
N GLY A 68 -2.00 8.84 6.10
CA GLY A 68 -3.30 9.13 6.71
C GLY A 68 -4.50 8.73 5.84
N ARG A 69 -4.31 7.77 4.92
CA ARG A 69 -5.37 7.20 4.07
C ARG A 69 -5.08 5.74 3.72
N PRO A 70 -6.11 4.94 3.41
CA PRO A 70 -5.90 3.56 2.97
C PRO A 70 -5.06 3.49 1.71
N VAL A 71 -4.09 2.57 1.72
CA VAL A 71 -3.21 2.28 0.58
C VAL A 71 -3.33 0.79 0.27
N ALA A 72 -3.67 0.46 -0.97
CA ALA A 72 -3.67 -0.90 -1.46
C ALA A 72 -2.24 -1.32 -1.83
N PHE A 73 -1.78 -2.45 -1.31
CA PHE A 73 -0.44 -2.98 -1.58
C PHE A 73 -0.50 -4.36 -2.22
N MET A 74 0.42 -4.62 -3.12
CA MET A 74 0.71 -5.97 -3.58
C MET A 74 1.34 -6.79 -2.46
N ALA A 75 0.83 -7.97 -2.19
CA ALA A 75 1.40 -8.91 -1.24
C ALA A 75 1.51 -10.31 -1.84
N LYS A 76 2.50 -11.09 -1.38
CA LYS A 76 2.69 -12.48 -1.84
C LYS A 76 1.40 -13.27 -1.72
N ALA A 77 1.03 -14.00 -2.78
CA ALA A 77 -0.20 -14.80 -2.82
C ALA A 77 -0.30 -15.79 -1.64
N GLU A 78 0.83 -16.35 -1.22
CA GLU A 78 0.90 -17.32 -0.10
C GLU A 78 0.47 -16.72 1.24
N LEU A 79 0.62 -15.41 1.44
CA LEU A 79 0.17 -14.74 2.68
C LEU A 79 -1.36 -14.76 2.83
N PHE A 80 -2.08 -14.83 1.72
CA PHE A 80 -3.54 -14.86 1.72
C PHE A 80 -4.12 -16.24 2.08
N SER A 81 -3.31 -17.30 2.04
CA SER A 81 -3.70 -18.64 2.49
C SER A 81 -3.61 -18.82 4.01
N ILE A 82 -2.90 -17.92 4.71
CA ILE A 82 -2.83 -17.95 6.18
C ILE A 82 -4.16 -17.40 6.74
N PRO A 83 -4.96 -18.19 7.49
CA PRO A 83 -6.38 -17.88 7.73
C PRO A 83 -6.65 -16.51 8.36
N LEU A 84 -5.97 -16.17 9.44
CA LEU A 84 -6.19 -14.88 10.12
C LEU A 84 -5.48 -13.74 9.38
N LEU A 85 -4.22 -13.94 9.02
CA LEU A 85 -3.41 -12.94 8.32
C LEU A 85 -4.04 -12.55 6.97
N GLY A 86 -4.44 -13.56 6.18
CA GLY A 86 -5.06 -13.32 4.88
C GLY A 86 -6.34 -12.48 4.95
N ARG A 87 -7.18 -12.70 6.00
CA ARG A 87 -8.37 -11.87 6.24
C ARG A 87 -8.01 -10.43 6.61
N VAL A 88 -7.04 -10.25 7.49
CA VAL A 88 -6.58 -8.92 7.94
C VAL A 88 -6.00 -8.12 6.78
N ILE A 89 -5.06 -8.68 6.01
CA ILE A 89 -4.41 -7.96 4.93
C ILE A 89 -5.39 -7.62 3.79
N ARG A 90 -6.35 -8.50 3.46
CA ARG A 90 -7.44 -8.18 2.53
C ARG A 90 -8.30 -7.04 3.02
N ALA A 91 -8.69 -7.07 4.30
CA ALA A 91 -9.48 -5.99 4.90
C ALA A 91 -8.72 -4.65 4.94
N CYS A 92 -7.38 -4.70 4.93
CA CYS A 92 -6.51 -3.53 4.80
C CYS A 92 -6.26 -3.10 3.35
N GLY A 93 -6.86 -3.77 2.35
CA GLY A 93 -6.76 -3.39 0.93
C GLY A 93 -5.64 -4.08 0.17
N ALA A 94 -4.89 -5.00 0.79
CA ALA A 94 -3.87 -5.76 0.09
C ALA A 94 -4.47 -6.72 -0.95
N TYR A 95 -3.75 -6.94 -2.06
CA TYR A 95 -4.13 -7.86 -3.11
C TYR A 95 -2.96 -8.78 -3.50
N PRO A 96 -3.25 -10.02 -3.95
CA PRO A 96 -2.22 -11.02 -4.20
C PRO A 96 -1.42 -10.72 -5.47
N VAL A 97 -0.12 -11.05 -5.45
CA VAL A 97 0.77 -11.08 -6.61
C VAL A 97 1.60 -12.35 -6.60
N ARG A 98 1.79 -12.95 -7.78
CA ARG A 98 2.72 -14.06 -8.00
C ARG A 98 4.05 -13.51 -8.48
N ARG A 99 5.11 -13.65 -7.67
CA ARG A 99 6.45 -13.16 -8.03
C ARG A 99 7.04 -13.99 -9.17
N GLY A 100 7.77 -13.33 -10.07
CA GLY A 100 8.52 -13.98 -11.16
C GLY A 100 7.74 -14.22 -12.45
N ALA A 101 6.46 -13.95 -12.50
CA ALA A 101 5.68 -13.89 -13.72
C ALA A 101 5.23 -12.43 -13.97
N SER A 102 5.04 -12.07 -15.23
CA SER A 102 4.32 -10.83 -15.57
C SER A 102 2.88 -11.00 -15.08
N ASP A 103 2.63 -10.57 -13.84
CA ASP A 103 1.32 -10.76 -13.22
C ASP A 103 0.36 -9.68 -13.69
N ARG A 104 -0.20 -9.90 -14.87
CA ARG A 104 -1.20 -9.01 -15.48
C ARG A 104 -2.43 -8.83 -14.59
N GLU A 105 -2.75 -9.82 -13.75
CA GLU A 105 -3.88 -9.74 -12.83
C GLU A 105 -3.59 -8.76 -11.71
N ALA A 106 -2.38 -8.75 -11.16
CA ALA A 106 -1.97 -7.77 -10.15
C ALA A 106 -2.00 -6.33 -10.70
N ILE A 107 -1.54 -6.14 -11.95
CA ILE A 107 -1.60 -4.83 -12.62
C ILE A 107 -3.06 -4.39 -12.82
N ARG A 108 -3.93 -5.28 -13.33
CA ARG A 108 -5.35 -4.98 -13.47
C ARG A 108 -6.00 -4.61 -12.13
N THR A 109 -5.65 -5.34 -11.08
CA THR A 109 -6.17 -5.06 -9.74
C THR A 109 -5.68 -3.70 -9.23
N ALA A 110 -4.41 -3.36 -9.45
CA ALA A 110 -3.86 -2.04 -9.11
C ALA A 110 -4.60 -0.92 -9.83
N THR A 111 -4.81 -1.07 -11.15
CA THR A 111 -5.54 -0.10 -11.97
C THR A 111 -7.00 0.05 -11.50
N ALA A 112 -7.69 -1.06 -11.25
CA ALA A 112 -9.07 -1.03 -10.73
C ALA A 112 -9.13 -0.32 -9.37
N ARG A 113 -8.14 -0.52 -8.48
CA ARG A 113 -8.06 0.20 -7.20
C ARG A 113 -7.88 1.70 -7.40
N LEU A 114 -7.07 2.12 -8.36
CA LEU A 114 -6.91 3.55 -8.69
C LEU A 114 -8.22 4.15 -9.24
N GLU A 115 -8.92 3.44 -10.12
CA GLU A 115 -10.22 3.85 -10.64
C GLU A 115 -11.28 3.98 -9.54
N GLU A 116 -11.23 3.11 -8.52
CA GLU A 116 -12.06 3.20 -7.32
C GLU A 116 -11.64 4.34 -6.36
N GLY A 117 -10.56 5.07 -6.66
CA GLY A 117 -10.06 6.18 -5.84
C GLY A 117 -9.13 5.78 -4.69
N TRP A 118 -8.60 4.56 -4.69
CA TRP A 118 -7.59 4.14 -3.73
C TRP A 118 -6.23 4.79 -4.02
N ALA A 119 -5.40 4.91 -2.97
CA ALA A 119 -3.96 4.96 -3.16
C ALA A 119 -3.43 3.55 -3.39
N THR A 120 -2.49 3.37 -4.32
CA THR A 120 -1.81 2.09 -4.56
C THR A 120 -0.33 2.25 -4.28
N GLY A 121 0.21 1.39 -3.41
CA GLY A 121 1.61 1.42 -3.02
C GLY A 121 2.45 0.44 -3.84
N VAL A 122 3.58 0.91 -4.32
CA VAL A 122 4.55 0.14 -5.10
C VAL A 122 5.93 0.23 -4.44
N PHE A 123 6.51 -0.92 -4.12
CA PHE A 123 7.90 -1.01 -3.68
C PHE A 123 8.79 -1.30 -4.89
N LEU A 124 9.66 -0.35 -5.24
CA LEU A 124 10.38 -0.35 -6.52
C LEU A 124 11.25 -1.58 -6.74
N ASP A 125 11.89 -2.10 -5.70
CA ASP A 125 12.77 -3.27 -5.83
C ASP A 125 12.00 -4.61 -5.92
N GLY A 126 10.69 -4.60 -5.71
CA GLY A 126 9.88 -5.82 -5.67
C GLY A 126 10.27 -6.81 -4.55
N THR A 127 11.34 -6.54 -3.83
CA THR A 127 11.85 -7.31 -2.69
C THR A 127 12.43 -6.36 -1.65
N ARG A 128 12.63 -6.88 -0.42
CA ARG A 128 13.20 -6.07 0.67
C ARG A 128 14.70 -5.92 0.51
N GLN A 129 15.19 -4.71 0.78
CA GLN A 129 16.62 -4.36 0.80
C GLN A 129 17.05 -4.06 2.24
N ASN A 130 18.19 -4.59 2.66
CA ASN A 130 18.68 -4.43 4.03
C ASN A 130 19.32 -3.07 4.28
N ASP A 131 19.75 -2.38 3.22
CA ASP A 131 20.41 -1.08 3.28
C ASP A 131 19.43 0.12 3.17
N GLY A 132 18.14 -0.16 3.01
CA GLY A 132 17.10 0.86 2.87
C GLY A 132 17.17 1.67 1.56
N ARG A 133 18.00 1.25 0.60
CA ARG A 133 18.16 1.91 -0.70
C ARG A 133 17.35 1.19 -1.77
N ILE A 134 17.08 1.88 -2.86
CA ILE A 134 16.53 1.30 -4.08
C ILE A 134 17.72 0.89 -4.94
N ASN A 135 17.99 -0.42 -5.04
CA ASN A 135 19.17 -0.94 -5.72
C ASN A 135 18.85 -1.42 -7.14
N ASN A 136 17.73 -2.12 -7.34
CA ASN A 136 17.33 -2.68 -8.62
C ASN A 136 15.84 -2.41 -8.87
N PRO A 137 15.47 -1.20 -9.27
CA PRO A 137 14.07 -0.88 -9.52
C PRO A 137 13.53 -1.73 -10.67
N LEU A 138 12.40 -2.40 -10.44
CA LEU A 138 11.74 -3.21 -11.45
C LEU A 138 11.00 -2.30 -12.43
N PRO A 139 11.41 -2.22 -13.70
CA PRO A 139 10.79 -1.30 -14.67
C PRO A 139 9.30 -1.59 -14.90
N LEU A 140 8.87 -2.82 -14.74
CA LEU A 140 7.49 -3.25 -14.95
C LEU A 140 6.49 -2.73 -13.92
N SER A 141 6.94 -2.40 -12.70
CA SER A 141 6.04 -1.91 -11.65
C SER A 141 5.52 -0.49 -11.90
N LEU A 142 6.22 0.31 -12.69
CA LEU A 142 5.91 1.72 -12.93
C LEU A 142 5.30 2.01 -14.30
N ILE A 143 5.61 1.19 -15.32
CA ILE A 143 5.21 1.45 -16.72
C ILE A 143 3.75 1.04 -16.99
N HIS A 144 3.18 0.17 -16.18
CA HIS A 144 1.86 -0.42 -16.42
C HIS A 144 0.77 0.02 -15.43
N ILE A 145 1.07 0.92 -14.51
CA ILE A 145 0.14 1.57 -13.61
C ILE A 145 -0.03 3.04 -14.01
#